data_76722411b392b742ea85f2310464bd06
#
_entry.id   76722411b392b742ea85f2310464bd06
#
_cell.length_a   1.000
_cell.length_b   1.000
_cell.length_c   1.000
_cell.angle_alpha   90.00
_cell.angle_beta   90.00
_cell.angle_gamma   90.00
#
_symmetry.space_group_name_H-M   'P 1'
#
loop_
_entity.id
_entity.type
_entity.pdbx_description
1 polymer ?
#
loop_
_entity_poly.entity_id
_entity_poly.type
_entity_poly.pdbx_seq_one_letter_code
_entity_poly.pdbx_strand_id
1 'polypeptide(L)'
;MAYAYIGMGSNIDAERNIKKCINLLKAEFSIIKISNFYETKPYGYENQQNFINLAVKMKTTIKTIKLLKKLQSIEKGLGRKRKVKNGPRTIDLDILLYDNKVIKEKGLQIPHKGLFERDFTLIPLLDIAPEIIDPITKKKAKYLKKDIKYRQIIRKIIL
;
A
#
# COMPACT_ATOMS: atom_id res chain seq x y z
N MET A 1 -17.98 -1.00 -11.28
CA MET A 1 -17.02 -0.32 -10.41
C MET A 1 -16.33 -1.31 -9.49
N ALA A 2 -15.06 -1.15 -9.30
CA ALA A 2 -14.26 -2.01 -8.43
C ALA A 2 -13.77 -1.27 -7.19
N TYR A 3 -13.51 -2.00 -6.12
CA TYR A 3 -12.80 -1.49 -4.94
C TYR A 3 -11.34 -1.89 -5.05
N ALA A 4 -10.45 -0.90 -5.05
CA ALA A 4 -9.01 -1.11 -5.01
C ALA A 4 -8.46 -0.71 -3.64
N TYR A 5 -7.54 -1.51 -3.13
CA TYR A 5 -6.87 -1.29 -1.85
C TYR A 5 -5.40 -1.03 -2.13
N ILE A 6 -4.96 0.17 -1.80
CA ILE A 6 -3.62 0.66 -2.17
C ILE A 6 -2.78 0.82 -0.92
N GLY A 7 -1.62 0.18 -0.89
CA GLY A 7 -0.59 0.43 0.10
C GLY A 7 0.23 1.65 -0.31
N MET A 8 0.52 2.52 0.64
CA MET A 8 1.29 3.73 0.41
C MET A 8 2.39 3.84 1.46
N GLY A 9 3.60 4.17 1.02
CA GLY A 9 4.72 4.37 1.92
C GLY A 9 5.67 5.45 1.43
N SER A 10 6.35 6.11 2.36
CA SER A 10 7.35 7.14 2.07
C SER A 10 8.33 7.29 3.22
N ASN A 11 9.61 7.55 2.92
CA ASN A 11 10.61 7.91 3.92
C ASN A 11 11.52 9.06 3.47
N ILE A 12 11.16 9.73 2.38
CA ILE A 12 11.80 10.98 1.95
C ILE A 12 10.73 12.06 2.01
N ASP A 13 10.91 13.05 2.90
CA ASP A 13 9.93 14.12 3.10
C ASP A 13 8.50 13.54 3.20
N ALA A 14 8.36 12.53 4.06
CA ALA A 14 7.23 11.60 4.05
C ALA A 14 5.89 12.29 4.23
N GLU A 15 5.75 13.17 5.22
CA GLU A 15 4.48 13.86 5.47
C GLU A 15 4.01 14.64 4.24
N ARG A 16 4.91 15.40 3.62
CA ARG A 16 4.62 16.20 2.43
C ARG A 16 4.24 15.33 1.24
N ASN A 17 5.03 14.28 0.97
CA ASN A 17 4.81 13.41 -0.17
C ASN A 17 3.53 12.58 -0.02
N ILE A 18 3.21 12.12 1.19
CA ILE A 18 1.97 11.41 1.46
C ILE A 18 0.77 12.32 1.24
N LYS A 19 0.80 13.53 1.78
CA LYS A 19 -0.30 14.50 1.60
C LYS A 19 -0.52 14.85 0.14
N LYS A 20 0.55 15.09 -0.62
CA LYS A 20 0.47 15.33 -2.06
C LYS A 20 -0.11 14.13 -2.80
N CYS A 21 0.34 12.92 -2.47
CA CYS A 21 -0.15 11.71 -3.11
C CYS A 21 -1.63 11.49 -2.85
N ILE A 22 -2.10 11.67 -1.62
CA ILE A 22 -3.52 11.55 -1.28
C ILE A 22 -4.34 12.55 -2.11
N ASN A 23 -3.88 13.79 -2.26
CA ASN A 23 -4.57 14.80 -3.06
C ASN A 23 -4.63 14.41 -4.54
N LEU A 24 -3.55 13.85 -5.09
CA LEU A 24 -3.53 13.35 -6.47
C LEU A 24 -4.51 12.20 -6.65
N LEU A 25 -4.57 11.27 -5.70
CA LEU A 25 -5.54 10.18 -5.76
C LEU A 25 -6.97 10.68 -5.67
N LYS A 26 -7.25 11.66 -4.81
CA LYS A 26 -8.58 12.28 -4.70
C LYS A 26 -9.03 12.97 -5.98
N ALA A 27 -8.11 13.49 -6.76
CA ALA A 27 -8.42 14.15 -8.03
C ALA A 27 -8.87 13.15 -9.11
N GLU A 28 -8.45 11.90 -9.01
CA GLU A 28 -8.68 10.91 -10.07
C GLU A 28 -9.58 9.75 -9.65
N PHE A 29 -9.70 9.48 -8.36
CA PHE A 29 -10.43 8.35 -7.82
C PHE A 29 -11.37 8.77 -6.69
N SER A 30 -12.39 7.96 -6.46
CA SER A 30 -13.25 8.13 -5.29
C SER A 30 -12.62 7.44 -4.10
N ILE A 31 -12.02 8.22 -3.20
CA ILE A 31 -11.44 7.71 -1.95
C ILE A 31 -12.57 7.40 -0.97
N ILE A 32 -12.63 6.16 -0.50
CA ILE A 32 -13.66 5.68 0.43
C ILE A 32 -13.16 5.76 1.88
N LYS A 33 -11.95 5.26 2.14
CA LYS A 33 -11.34 5.27 3.47
C LYS A 33 -9.84 5.39 3.38
N ILE A 34 -9.25 6.03 4.39
CA ILE A 34 -7.81 6.10 4.61
C ILE A 34 -7.54 5.49 5.98
N SER A 35 -6.55 4.60 6.07
CA SER A 35 -6.17 3.96 7.33
C SER A 35 -5.48 4.94 8.29
N ASN A 36 -5.20 4.48 9.50
CA ASN A 36 -4.21 5.14 10.36
C ASN A 36 -2.86 5.21 9.66
N PHE A 37 -2.03 6.15 10.07
CA PHE A 37 -0.65 6.28 9.61
C PHE A 37 0.27 5.58 10.60
N TYR A 38 1.26 4.85 10.10
CA TYR A 38 2.18 4.06 10.92
C TYR A 38 3.62 4.43 10.62
N GLU A 39 4.38 4.73 11.66
CA GLU A 39 5.82 4.80 11.55
C GLU A 39 6.37 3.37 11.59
N THR A 40 7.20 3.02 10.62
CA THR A 40 7.71 1.67 10.45
C THR A 40 9.21 1.66 10.20
N LYS A 41 9.88 0.61 10.68
CA LYS A 41 11.29 0.36 10.34
C LYS A 41 11.39 -0.02 8.86
N PRO A 42 12.54 0.33 8.21
CA PRO A 42 12.76 -0.12 6.83
C PRO A 42 12.74 -1.64 6.70
N TYR A 43 12.12 -2.12 5.61
CA TYR A 43 12.13 -3.52 5.23
C TYR A 43 13.19 -3.75 4.16
N GLY A 44 14.04 -4.76 4.36
CA GLY A 44 15.09 -5.14 3.41
C GLY A 44 16.38 -4.34 3.57
N TYR A 45 16.41 -3.08 3.15
CA TYR A 45 17.59 -2.20 3.27
C TYR A 45 17.47 -1.34 4.52
N GLU A 46 18.28 -1.64 5.54
CA GLU A 46 18.15 -1.02 6.87
C GLU A 46 18.81 0.37 6.99
N ASN A 47 19.80 0.68 6.15
CA ASN A 47 20.54 1.95 6.22
C ASN A 47 19.76 3.10 5.56
N GLN A 48 18.60 3.41 6.13
CA GLN A 48 17.72 4.50 5.66
C GLN A 48 16.78 4.92 6.78
N GLN A 49 16.10 6.05 6.59
CA GLN A 49 15.12 6.55 7.56
C GLN A 49 13.90 5.64 7.62
N ASN A 50 13.18 5.70 8.74
CA ASN A 50 11.92 5.01 8.90
C ASN A 50 10.89 5.49 7.87
N PHE A 51 9.97 4.61 7.53
CA PHE A 51 8.85 4.92 6.64
C PHE A 51 7.62 5.36 7.42
N ILE A 52 6.73 6.06 6.72
CA ILE A 52 5.32 6.18 7.10
C ILE A 52 4.55 5.32 6.09
N ASN A 53 3.79 4.36 6.61
CA ASN A 53 2.95 3.46 5.80
C ASN A 53 1.48 3.61 6.15
N LEU A 54 0.63 3.46 5.15
CA LEU A 54 -0.82 3.51 5.28
C LEU A 54 -1.47 2.70 4.16
N ALA A 55 -2.79 2.57 4.23
CA ALA A 55 -3.58 1.98 3.16
C ALA A 55 -4.77 2.87 2.82
N VAL A 56 -5.19 2.82 1.57
CA VAL A 56 -6.31 3.60 1.05
C VAL A 56 -7.26 2.65 0.33
N LYS A 57 -8.56 2.76 0.62
CA LYS A 57 -9.63 2.10 -0.13
C LYS A 57 -10.24 3.11 -1.10
N MET A 58 -10.33 2.74 -2.35
CA MET A 58 -10.91 3.62 -3.37
C MET A 58 -11.80 2.85 -4.34
N LYS A 59 -12.75 3.55 -4.95
CA LYS A 59 -13.55 3.04 -6.07
C LYS A 59 -12.93 3.49 -7.37
N THR A 60 -12.95 2.60 -8.36
CA THR A 60 -12.45 2.90 -9.69
C THR A 60 -13.14 2.07 -10.76
N THR A 61 -13.22 2.59 -11.97
CA THR A 61 -13.62 1.86 -13.18
C THR A 61 -12.41 1.39 -13.97
N ILE A 62 -11.20 1.80 -13.58
CA ILE A 62 -9.95 1.50 -14.30
C ILE A 62 -9.54 0.06 -14.00
N LYS A 63 -9.22 -0.69 -15.07
CA LYS A 63 -8.73 -2.06 -14.94
C LYS A 63 -7.33 -2.10 -14.32
N THR A 64 -6.97 -3.25 -13.77
CA THR A 64 -5.77 -3.43 -12.95
C THR A 64 -4.47 -2.98 -13.60
N ILE A 65 -4.24 -3.31 -14.88
CA ILE A 65 -3.01 -2.91 -15.58
C ILE A 65 -2.94 -1.38 -15.74
N LYS A 66 -4.06 -0.74 -16.12
CA LYS A 66 -4.10 0.72 -16.24
C LYS A 66 -3.96 1.40 -14.90
N LEU A 67 -4.54 0.82 -13.85
CA LEU A 67 -4.39 1.32 -12.48
C LEU A 67 -2.91 1.28 -12.07
N LEU A 68 -2.24 0.17 -12.30
CA LEU A 68 -0.80 0.05 -12.00
C LEU A 68 0.00 1.15 -12.70
N LYS A 69 -0.22 1.35 -14.00
CA LYS A 69 0.47 2.40 -14.77
C LYS A 69 0.19 3.80 -14.22
N LYS A 70 -1.04 4.05 -13.80
CA LYS A 70 -1.43 5.33 -13.21
C LYS A 70 -0.74 5.58 -11.88
N LEU A 71 -0.67 4.57 -11.02
CA LEU A 71 0.06 4.66 -9.75
C LEU A 71 1.56 4.90 -9.98
N GLN A 72 2.15 4.22 -10.94
CA GLN A 72 3.55 4.43 -11.33
C GLN A 72 3.79 5.84 -11.85
N SER A 73 2.86 6.40 -12.60
CA SER A 73 2.92 7.78 -13.08
C SER A 73 2.89 8.77 -11.91
N ILE A 74 2.07 8.53 -10.90
CA ILE A 74 2.03 9.35 -9.68
C ILE A 74 3.37 9.26 -8.93
N GLU A 75 3.92 8.06 -8.77
CA GLU A 75 5.23 7.87 -8.14
C GLU A 75 6.30 8.70 -8.85
N LYS A 76 6.35 8.60 -10.17
CA LYS A 76 7.31 9.35 -11.00
C LYS A 76 7.10 10.87 -10.86
N GLY A 77 5.86 11.31 -10.89
CA GLY A 77 5.50 12.72 -10.73
C GLY A 77 5.91 13.32 -9.38
N LEU A 78 5.99 12.49 -8.34
CA LEU A 78 6.47 12.88 -7.01
C LEU A 78 7.98 12.68 -6.83
N GLY A 79 8.70 12.41 -7.91
CA GLY A 79 10.16 12.38 -7.92
C GLY A 79 10.79 11.06 -7.51
N ARG A 80 10.04 9.96 -7.54
CA ARG A 80 10.60 8.65 -7.21
C ARG A 80 11.71 8.26 -8.17
N LYS A 81 12.86 7.85 -7.61
CA LYS A 81 13.99 7.29 -8.35
C LYS A 81 14.38 5.97 -7.72
N ARG A 82 14.48 4.90 -8.52
CA ARG A 82 14.87 3.57 -8.05
C ARG A 82 16.39 3.43 -8.17
N LYS A 83 17.12 3.76 -7.08
CA LYS A 83 18.57 3.61 -7.04
C LYS A 83 19.02 2.32 -6.36
N VAL A 84 18.30 1.90 -5.33
CA VAL A 84 18.61 0.70 -4.52
C VAL A 84 17.32 -0.06 -4.28
N LYS A 85 17.37 -1.39 -4.43
CA LYS A 85 16.23 -2.25 -4.11
C LYS A 85 15.85 -2.06 -2.64
N ASN A 86 14.56 -1.83 -2.35
CA ASN A 86 14.03 -1.53 -1.02
C ASN A 86 14.66 -0.28 -0.39
N GLY A 87 15.27 0.60 -1.18
CA GLY A 87 15.91 1.82 -0.71
C GLY A 87 14.93 2.96 -0.45
N PRO A 88 15.47 4.17 -0.19
CA PRO A 88 14.64 5.35 0.09
C PRO A 88 13.71 5.70 -1.05
N ARG A 89 12.48 6.18 -0.71
CA ARG A 89 11.44 6.55 -1.69
C ARG A 89 10.67 7.77 -1.26
N THR A 90 10.42 8.64 -2.24
CA THR A 90 9.49 9.76 -2.06
C THR A 90 8.07 9.24 -1.86
N ILE A 91 7.67 8.25 -2.65
CA ILE A 91 6.39 7.57 -2.52
C ILE A 91 6.47 6.17 -3.13
N ASP A 92 5.80 5.23 -2.49
CA ASP A 92 5.65 3.85 -2.94
C ASP A 92 4.17 3.52 -2.94
N LEU A 93 3.65 3.09 -4.08
CA LEU A 93 2.23 2.75 -4.24
C LEU A 93 2.12 1.32 -4.76
N ASP A 94 1.45 0.48 -3.99
CA ASP A 94 1.20 -0.91 -4.35
C ASP A 94 -0.29 -1.21 -4.38
N ILE A 95 -0.73 -1.97 -5.37
CA ILE A 95 -2.07 -2.53 -5.36
C ILE A 95 -2.04 -3.75 -4.44
N LEU A 96 -2.67 -3.62 -3.27
CA LEU A 96 -2.76 -4.72 -2.31
C LEU A 96 -3.83 -5.74 -2.72
N LEU A 97 -5.02 -5.24 -3.03
CA LEU A 97 -6.17 -6.01 -3.49
C LEU A 97 -6.97 -5.19 -4.50
N TYR A 98 -7.67 -5.90 -5.37
CA TYR A 98 -8.60 -5.30 -6.32
C TYR A 98 -9.82 -6.22 -6.41
N ASP A 99 -10.91 -5.83 -5.71
CA ASP A 99 -12.05 -6.71 -5.46
C ASP A 99 -11.57 -8.08 -4.94
N ASN A 100 -12.06 -9.16 -5.49
CA ASN A 100 -11.63 -10.53 -5.16
C ASN A 100 -10.74 -11.16 -6.25
N LYS A 101 -10.11 -10.34 -7.08
CA LYS A 101 -9.31 -10.83 -8.19
C LYS A 101 -8.00 -11.48 -7.72
N VAL A 102 -7.61 -12.52 -8.44
CA VAL A 102 -6.31 -13.17 -8.31
C VAL A 102 -5.60 -13.03 -9.64
N ILE A 103 -4.49 -12.31 -9.66
CA ILE A 103 -3.72 -12.02 -10.86
C ILE A 103 -2.26 -12.36 -10.61
N LYS A 104 -1.68 -13.16 -11.51
CA LYS A 104 -0.25 -13.49 -11.51
C LYS A 104 0.31 -13.23 -12.90
N GLU A 105 0.67 -11.99 -13.14
CA GLU A 105 1.26 -11.56 -14.41
C GLU A 105 2.62 -10.92 -14.15
N LYS A 106 3.45 -10.85 -15.18
CA LYS A 106 4.74 -10.17 -15.08
C LYS A 106 4.50 -8.70 -14.71
N GLY A 107 5.06 -8.28 -13.57
CA GLY A 107 4.94 -6.91 -13.09
C GLY A 107 3.66 -6.61 -12.31
N LEU A 108 2.73 -7.56 -12.20
CA LEU A 108 1.49 -7.35 -11.45
C LEU A 108 1.03 -8.63 -10.76
N GLN A 109 1.04 -8.62 -9.45
CA GLN A 109 0.51 -9.72 -8.64
C GLN A 109 -0.52 -9.18 -7.66
N ILE A 110 -1.75 -9.73 -7.72
CA ILE A 110 -2.87 -9.40 -6.81
C ILE A 110 -3.44 -10.72 -6.26
N PRO A 111 -3.57 -10.93 -4.97
CA PRO A 111 -3.12 -10.05 -3.87
C PRO A 111 -1.62 -9.76 -3.93
N HIS A 112 -1.23 -8.60 -3.40
CA HIS A 112 0.19 -8.24 -3.35
C HIS A 112 0.99 -9.33 -2.65
N LYS A 113 2.14 -9.65 -3.20
CA LYS A 113 3.02 -10.74 -2.78
C LYS A 113 3.34 -10.74 -1.27
N GLY A 114 3.57 -9.59 -0.68
CA GLY A 114 3.93 -9.47 0.74
C GLY A 114 2.78 -9.08 1.67
N LEU A 115 1.55 -8.97 1.16
CA LEU A 115 0.43 -8.39 1.90
C LEU A 115 0.22 -9.04 3.27
N PHE A 116 0.16 -10.37 3.34
CA PHE A 116 -0.19 -11.09 4.57
C PHE A 116 1.02 -11.45 5.43
N GLU A 117 2.23 -11.19 4.95
CA GLU A 117 3.47 -11.47 5.67
C GLU A 117 4.02 -10.24 6.41
N ARG A 118 3.59 -9.04 6.03
CA ARG A 118 4.13 -7.76 6.51
C ARG A 118 3.08 -7.01 7.32
N ASP A 119 3.42 -6.63 8.55
CA ASP A 119 2.49 -5.87 9.39
C ASP A 119 2.15 -4.50 8.79
N PHE A 120 3.13 -3.84 8.14
CA PHE A 120 2.95 -2.51 7.57
C PHE A 120 2.09 -2.49 6.28
N THR A 121 1.67 -3.64 5.78
CA THR A 121 0.66 -3.76 4.72
C THR A 121 -0.66 -4.29 5.26
N LEU A 122 -0.61 -5.35 6.06
CA LEU A 122 -1.83 -6.01 6.56
C LEU A 122 -2.57 -5.18 7.61
N ILE A 123 -1.86 -4.58 8.56
CA ILE A 123 -2.50 -3.82 9.64
C ILE A 123 -3.25 -2.59 9.09
N PRO A 124 -2.63 -1.74 8.23
CA PRO A 124 -3.38 -0.64 7.61
C PRO A 124 -4.57 -1.11 6.78
N LEU A 125 -4.44 -2.23 6.07
CA LEU A 125 -5.56 -2.80 5.31
C LEU A 125 -6.73 -3.14 6.24
N LEU A 126 -6.46 -3.76 7.38
CA LEU A 126 -7.51 -4.13 8.34
C LEU A 126 -8.18 -2.92 8.97
N ASP A 127 -7.49 -1.78 9.09
CA ASP A 127 -8.11 -0.53 9.57
C ASP A 127 -9.28 -0.10 8.66
N ILE A 128 -9.15 -0.33 7.36
CA ILE A 128 -10.12 0.14 6.36
C ILE A 128 -11.03 -0.95 5.83
N ALA A 129 -10.71 -2.21 6.11
CA ALA A 129 -11.47 -3.37 5.66
C ALA A 129 -11.34 -4.52 6.66
N PRO A 130 -11.90 -4.38 7.89
CA PRO A 130 -11.67 -5.36 8.98
C PRO A 130 -12.22 -6.75 8.67
N GLU A 131 -13.19 -6.86 7.77
CA GLU A 131 -13.83 -8.14 7.42
C GLU A 131 -13.38 -8.67 6.04
N ILE A 132 -12.34 -8.09 5.45
CA ILE A 132 -11.89 -8.48 4.12
C ILE A 132 -11.41 -9.93 4.06
N ILE A 133 -11.67 -10.57 2.94
CA ILE A 133 -11.34 -11.98 2.72
C ILE A 133 -10.17 -12.07 1.73
N ASP A 134 -9.18 -12.91 2.06
CA ASP A 134 -8.12 -13.26 1.11
C ASP A 134 -8.75 -14.04 -0.06
N PRO A 135 -8.68 -13.54 -1.29
CA PRO A 135 -9.29 -14.20 -2.43
C PRO A 135 -8.67 -15.55 -2.80
N ILE A 136 -7.46 -15.84 -2.33
CA ILE A 136 -6.78 -17.13 -2.57
C ILE A 136 -7.22 -18.18 -1.57
N THR A 137 -7.05 -17.91 -0.28
CA THR A 137 -7.33 -18.89 0.79
C THR A 137 -8.79 -18.91 1.22
N LYS A 138 -9.57 -17.88 0.84
CA LYS A 138 -10.96 -17.67 1.27
C LYS A 138 -11.12 -17.42 2.77
N LYS A 139 -10.03 -17.18 3.48
CA LYS A 139 -10.02 -16.84 4.91
C LYS A 139 -10.13 -15.34 5.12
N LYS A 140 -10.76 -14.93 6.22
CA LYS A 140 -10.75 -13.51 6.60
C LYS A 140 -9.33 -13.07 6.94
N ALA A 141 -8.91 -11.94 6.40
CA ALA A 141 -7.55 -11.43 6.57
C ALA A 141 -7.19 -11.20 8.05
N LYS A 142 -8.17 -10.84 8.89
CA LYS A 142 -7.94 -10.64 10.32
C LYS A 142 -7.39 -11.89 11.04
N TYR A 143 -7.71 -13.08 10.56
CA TYR A 143 -7.20 -14.32 11.12
C TYR A 143 -5.79 -14.65 10.62
N LEU A 144 -5.30 -13.94 9.61
CA LEU A 144 -3.96 -14.13 9.06
C LEU A 144 -2.91 -13.27 9.78
N LYS A 145 -3.31 -12.41 10.72
CA LYS A 145 -2.36 -11.61 11.52
C LYS A 145 -1.33 -12.48 12.25
N LYS A 146 -1.73 -13.67 12.70
CA LYS A 146 -0.82 -14.61 13.38
C LYS A 146 0.32 -15.10 12.49
N ASP A 147 0.14 -15.01 11.16
CA ASP A 147 1.11 -15.49 10.17
C ASP A 147 2.06 -14.39 9.69
N ILE A 148 1.97 -13.19 10.27
CA ILE A 148 2.88 -12.09 9.94
C ILE A 148 4.31 -12.48 10.30
N LYS A 149 5.20 -12.40 9.32
CA LYS A 149 6.63 -12.71 9.46
C LYS A 149 7.48 -11.48 9.73
N TYR A 150 7.10 -10.33 9.18
CA TYR A 150 7.88 -9.10 9.22
C TYR A 150 7.13 -8.05 10.03
N ARG A 151 7.67 -7.71 11.19
CA ARG A 151 7.06 -6.78 12.14
C ARG A 151 7.90 -5.52 12.22
N GLN A 152 7.52 -4.52 11.41
CA GLN A 152 8.24 -3.27 11.27
C GLN A 152 7.53 -2.09 11.92
N ILE A 153 6.24 -2.22 12.27
CA ILE A 153 5.47 -1.12 12.87
C ILE A 153 6.05 -0.75 14.23
N ILE A 154 6.36 0.54 14.39
CA ILE A 154 6.81 1.12 15.66
C ILE A 154 5.62 1.69 16.41
N ARG A 155 4.81 2.52 15.75
CA ARG A 155 3.65 3.21 16.36
C ARG A 155 2.73 3.81 15.32
N LYS A 156 1.51 4.15 15.75
CA LYS A 156 0.62 5.03 15.01
C LYS A 156 1.09 6.47 15.16
N ILE A 157 0.89 7.26 14.13
CA ILE A 157 1.21 8.69 14.15
C ILE A 157 0.04 9.48 13.56
N ILE A 158 0.05 10.78 13.84
CA ILE A 158 -0.89 11.74 13.28
C ILE A 158 -0.11 12.67 12.36
N LEU A 159 -0.60 12.86 11.14
CA LEU A 159 -0.01 13.80 10.21
C LEU A 159 -0.77 15.13 10.16
#